data_99abc825f0d8f1161dbc05225864744c
#
_entry.id   99abc825f0d8f1161dbc05225864744c
#
_cell.length_a   1.000
_cell.length_b   1.000
_cell.length_c   1.000
_cell.angle_alpha   90.00
_cell.angle_beta   90.00
_cell.angle_gamma   90.00
#
_symmetry.space_group_name_H-M   'P 1'
#
loop_
_entity.id
_entity.type
_entity.pdbx_description
1 polymer ?
#
loop_
_entity_poly.entity_id
_entity_poly.type
_entity_poly.pdbx_seq_one_letter_code
_entity_poly.pdbx_strand_id
1 'polypeptide(L)'
;MKERSEKLFRNRDVWFSLTVFFFIAFAYFCFVANYVLYFQETQALFVFSGEFLNQRLVKPGGLVEYAGKFLTQFYASKVAGSLVAAFFITLPALSVCYINKKLIKGTAVSFPLMFVAPALLMVMQSNYYHLMEYNIGFNVVLLFFLFAVSSGKLWRKVAVLALFPLLWYVSGGYSLIFAGMYLVYILLAKREKHSLIFGGILVAVTGVTYLVFSRLLFLEPPVNIIFYPLPFLENTAYIAAFAVLVLFLVLYPVIFRALAGLSEGKKKAWYFMVPAGLIVAAAIVLSLMVYNPQTARVVELERLVFAGRYDEAIEYQEKKPARNLIGQYFYNYSLAETGKLCDRLFEGSQDFGYGSLILPWGDVHLSRGAYFYYAVGLTNEAHRWAYEEMIVYGYRPENIRMLAKTSLLNGDYQMAQKYVNILKKTVFYRKWALELENMINNPGLIQTHSEFGEKLRLIPTKNFFVQFNEPQNNLPLIIDSQPGNKTALEYYLAGLLLSKNVEIAVDSIRKLKSLGYTRIPRYLEEAALIMYNSTGIAPDLGGLPLSAESSDRFSRYFTAYVAARQDQTKLKERMEKDFSDTFWFYFHFK
;
A
#
# COMPACT_ATOMS: atom_id res chain seq x y z
N MET A 1 -54.04 -2.57 -8.97
CA MET A 1 -53.14 -1.65 -8.23
C MET A 1 -51.70 -2.12 -8.15
N LYS A 2 -51.40 -3.44 -8.12
CA LYS A 2 -50.04 -3.98 -8.13
C LYS A 2 -49.20 -3.68 -9.39
N GLU A 3 -49.82 -3.60 -10.57
CA GLU A 3 -49.13 -3.36 -11.84
C GLU A 3 -48.55 -1.94 -12.03
N ARG A 4 -49.03 -0.94 -11.27
CA ARG A 4 -48.56 0.46 -11.41
C ARG A 4 -47.30 0.77 -10.62
N SER A 5 -46.95 -0.02 -9.56
CA SER A 5 -45.72 0.18 -8.81
C SER A 5 -44.50 -0.43 -9.52
N GLU A 6 -44.72 -1.44 -10.41
CA GLU A 6 -43.67 -2.04 -11.24
C GLU A 6 -43.10 -1.08 -12.29
N LYS A 7 -43.81 0.02 -12.60
CA LYS A 7 -43.42 1.05 -13.60
C LYS A 7 -42.64 2.23 -13.04
N LEU A 8 -42.43 2.31 -11.71
CA LEU A 8 -41.72 3.45 -11.10
C LEU A 8 -40.22 3.48 -11.48
N PHE A 9 -39.59 2.31 -11.50
CA PHE A 9 -38.22 2.14 -11.99
C PHE A 9 -38.18 1.01 -13.02
N ARG A 10 -37.80 1.35 -14.26
CA ARG A 10 -37.55 0.38 -15.32
C ARG A 10 -36.20 -0.28 -15.09
N ASN A 11 -36.00 -1.45 -15.62
CA ASN A 11 -34.68 -2.11 -15.59
C ASN A 11 -33.56 -1.18 -16.10
N ARG A 12 -33.86 -0.33 -17.09
CA ARG A 12 -32.93 0.67 -17.64
C ARG A 12 -32.44 1.66 -16.57
N ASP A 13 -33.33 2.13 -15.69
CA ASP A 13 -33.02 3.13 -14.66
C ASP A 13 -32.11 2.51 -13.57
N VAL A 14 -32.35 1.25 -13.24
CA VAL A 14 -31.50 0.47 -12.33
C VAL A 14 -30.10 0.29 -12.93
N TRP A 15 -30.00 -0.16 -14.20
CA TRP A 15 -28.70 -0.32 -14.86
C TRP A 15 -27.96 1.00 -15.00
N PHE A 16 -28.64 2.08 -15.37
CA PHE A 16 -28.05 3.41 -15.45
C PHE A 16 -27.45 3.83 -14.10
N SER A 17 -28.22 3.69 -13.01
CA SER A 17 -27.77 4.06 -11.67
C SER A 17 -26.60 3.22 -11.18
N LEU A 18 -26.58 1.92 -11.48
CA LEU A 18 -25.45 1.03 -11.21
C LEU A 18 -24.20 1.45 -11.98
N THR A 19 -24.35 1.79 -13.26
CA THR A 19 -23.26 2.28 -14.10
C THR A 19 -22.70 3.60 -13.56
N VAL A 20 -23.57 4.53 -13.15
CA VAL A 20 -23.15 5.80 -12.53
C VAL A 20 -22.36 5.52 -11.24
N PHE A 21 -22.86 4.67 -10.34
CA PHE A 21 -22.16 4.33 -9.11
C PHE A 21 -20.80 3.65 -9.39
N PHE A 22 -20.77 2.73 -10.36
CA PHE A 22 -19.51 2.10 -10.79
C PHE A 22 -18.47 3.14 -11.25
N PHE A 23 -18.87 4.10 -12.08
CA PHE A 23 -17.94 5.14 -12.53
C PHE A 23 -17.54 6.12 -11.43
N ILE A 24 -18.41 6.38 -10.44
CA ILE A 24 -18.05 7.15 -9.24
C ILE A 24 -16.98 6.41 -8.45
N ALA A 25 -17.19 5.12 -8.16
CA ALA A 25 -16.22 4.30 -7.45
C ALA A 25 -14.89 4.18 -8.24
N PHE A 26 -14.99 3.94 -9.56
CA PHE A 26 -13.82 3.91 -10.44
C PHE A 26 -13.03 5.22 -10.41
N ALA A 27 -13.70 6.36 -10.57
CA ALA A 27 -13.05 7.67 -10.57
C ALA A 27 -12.39 7.96 -9.21
N TYR A 28 -13.07 7.63 -8.12
CA TYR A 28 -12.51 7.78 -6.77
C TYR A 28 -11.23 6.95 -6.58
N PHE A 29 -11.25 5.66 -6.88
CA PHE A 29 -10.06 4.80 -6.73
C PHE A 29 -8.99 5.10 -7.78
N CYS A 30 -9.35 5.57 -8.97
CA CYS A 30 -8.38 5.93 -9.99
C CYS A 30 -7.65 7.25 -9.68
N PHE A 31 -8.37 8.29 -9.23
CA PHE A 31 -7.81 9.63 -9.14
C PHE A 31 -7.53 10.11 -7.71
N VAL A 32 -8.20 9.56 -6.70
CA VAL A 32 -8.06 9.98 -5.31
C VAL A 32 -7.37 8.90 -4.46
N ALA A 33 -7.91 7.69 -4.42
CA ALA A 33 -7.49 6.64 -3.51
C ALA A 33 -6.64 5.54 -4.17
N ASN A 34 -5.95 5.85 -5.29
CA ASN A 34 -5.09 4.87 -5.97
C ASN A 34 -3.95 4.35 -5.08
N TYR A 35 -3.45 5.19 -4.19
CA TYR A 35 -2.41 4.81 -3.22
C TYR A 35 -2.82 3.61 -2.34
N VAL A 36 -4.12 3.48 -2.03
CA VAL A 36 -4.66 2.34 -1.27
C VAL A 36 -4.47 1.04 -2.04
N LEU A 37 -4.83 1.06 -3.33
CA LEU A 37 -4.73 -0.12 -4.19
C LEU A 37 -3.27 -0.50 -4.41
N TYR A 38 -2.41 0.46 -4.74
CA TYR A 38 -0.99 0.21 -4.95
C TYR A 38 -0.33 -0.34 -3.67
N PHE A 39 -0.63 0.24 -2.49
CA PHE A 39 -0.12 -0.28 -1.23
C PHE A 39 -0.50 -1.76 -1.02
N GLN A 40 -1.74 -2.14 -1.32
CA GLN A 40 -2.19 -3.54 -1.18
C GLN A 40 -1.43 -4.48 -2.11
N GLU A 41 -1.13 -4.05 -3.33
CA GLU A 41 -0.33 -4.82 -4.28
C GLU A 41 1.08 -5.06 -3.76
N THR A 42 1.73 -4.05 -3.18
CA THR A 42 3.10 -4.19 -2.64
C THR A 42 3.19 -5.12 -1.44
N GLN A 43 2.07 -5.44 -0.76
CA GLN A 43 2.06 -6.30 0.44
C GLN A 43 2.01 -7.81 0.13
N ALA A 44 1.68 -8.23 -1.07
CA ALA A 44 1.54 -9.65 -1.40
C ALA A 44 1.76 -9.93 -2.88
N LEU A 45 2.66 -10.86 -3.18
CA LEU A 45 2.91 -11.33 -4.54
C LEU A 45 2.02 -12.53 -4.85
N PHE A 46 1.18 -12.45 -5.88
CA PHE A 46 0.46 -13.59 -6.38
C PHE A 46 1.33 -14.39 -7.37
N VAL A 47 1.44 -15.70 -7.16
CA VAL A 47 2.26 -16.59 -7.98
C VAL A 47 1.40 -17.70 -8.56
N PHE A 48 1.39 -17.87 -9.89
CA PHE A 48 0.72 -18.98 -10.56
C PHE A 48 1.47 -20.31 -10.33
N SER A 49 1.21 -20.95 -9.19
CA SER A 49 1.79 -22.25 -8.86
C SER A 49 0.81 -23.10 -8.07
N GLY A 50 0.90 -24.43 -8.25
CA GLY A 50 0.11 -25.38 -7.47
C GLY A 50 0.42 -25.29 -5.96
N GLU A 51 1.67 -25.03 -5.62
CA GLU A 51 2.09 -24.83 -4.22
C GLU A 51 1.39 -23.63 -3.58
N PHE A 52 1.33 -22.49 -4.29
CA PHE A 52 0.64 -21.28 -3.81
C PHE A 52 -0.86 -21.51 -3.61
N LEU A 53 -1.50 -22.31 -4.48
CA LEU A 53 -2.90 -22.73 -4.30
C LEU A 53 -3.03 -23.69 -3.13
N ASN A 54 -2.20 -24.73 -3.06
CA ASN A 54 -2.29 -25.76 -2.01
C ASN A 54 -2.15 -25.16 -0.61
N GLN A 55 -1.26 -24.18 -0.40
CA GLN A 55 -1.13 -23.46 0.87
C GLN A 55 -2.43 -22.79 1.34
N ARG A 56 -3.36 -22.50 0.46
CA ARG A 56 -4.67 -21.88 0.79
C ARG A 56 -5.78 -22.91 0.89
N LEU A 57 -5.67 -24.04 0.21
CA LEU A 57 -6.67 -25.11 0.31
C LEU A 57 -6.69 -25.84 1.68
N VAL A 58 -5.65 -25.68 2.49
CA VAL A 58 -5.52 -26.32 3.80
C VAL A 58 -6.33 -25.63 4.91
N LYS A 59 -7.07 -24.56 4.60
CA LYS A 59 -7.89 -23.83 5.58
C LYS A 59 -9.22 -23.35 4.98
N PRO A 60 -10.31 -23.27 5.78
CA PRO A 60 -11.56 -22.68 5.33
C PRO A 60 -11.38 -21.21 4.96
N GLY A 61 -12.02 -20.77 3.87
CA GLY A 61 -11.88 -19.39 3.37
C GLY A 61 -10.65 -19.15 2.51
N GLY A 62 -9.74 -20.10 2.39
CA GLY A 62 -8.52 -19.94 1.59
C GLY A 62 -8.77 -19.76 0.09
N LEU A 63 -9.90 -20.25 -0.45
CA LEU A 63 -10.27 -19.98 -1.85
C LEU A 63 -10.65 -18.51 -2.09
N VAL A 64 -11.33 -17.87 -1.13
CA VAL A 64 -11.62 -16.43 -1.21
C VAL A 64 -10.32 -15.62 -1.07
N GLU A 65 -9.39 -16.02 -0.18
CA GLU A 65 -8.06 -15.42 -0.11
C GLU A 65 -7.29 -15.57 -1.43
N TYR A 66 -7.28 -16.75 -2.02
CA TYR A 66 -6.62 -17.00 -3.30
C TYR A 66 -7.16 -16.09 -4.41
N ALA A 67 -8.50 -16.00 -4.53
CA ALA A 67 -9.15 -15.12 -5.48
C ALA A 67 -8.87 -13.64 -5.18
N GLY A 68 -8.83 -13.24 -3.91
CA GLY A 68 -8.48 -11.89 -3.49
C GLY A 68 -7.07 -11.51 -3.93
N LYS A 69 -6.08 -12.34 -3.62
CA LYS A 69 -4.68 -12.12 -4.04
C LYS A 69 -4.50 -12.14 -5.54
N PHE A 70 -5.23 -13.02 -6.25
CA PHE A 70 -5.25 -13.02 -7.73
C PHE A 70 -5.74 -11.68 -8.29
N LEU A 71 -6.78 -11.10 -7.72
CA LEU A 71 -7.32 -9.82 -8.19
C LEU A 71 -6.46 -8.63 -7.75
N THR A 72 -5.84 -8.69 -6.57
CA THR A 72 -4.97 -7.63 -6.04
C THR A 72 -3.76 -7.37 -6.94
N GLN A 73 -3.24 -8.36 -7.68
CA GLN A 73 -2.14 -8.12 -8.61
C GLN A 73 -2.45 -7.07 -9.70
N PHE A 74 -3.74 -6.90 -10.07
CA PHE A 74 -4.14 -5.86 -11.03
C PHE A 74 -3.99 -4.43 -10.49
N TYR A 75 -3.79 -4.27 -9.18
CA TYR A 75 -3.54 -2.99 -8.53
C TYR A 75 -2.16 -2.38 -8.87
N ALA A 76 -1.25 -3.18 -9.44
CA ALA A 76 -0.04 -2.68 -10.08
C ALA A 76 -0.34 -1.68 -11.21
N SER A 77 -1.50 -1.81 -11.88
CA SER A 77 -1.99 -0.87 -12.88
C SER A 77 -3.10 0.01 -12.29
N LYS A 78 -2.89 1.32 -12.30
CA LYS A 78 -3.84 2.32 -11.79
C LYS A 78 -5.25 2.13 -12.36
N VAL A 79 -5.38 1.91 -13.68
CA VAL A 79 -6.67 1.76 -14.35
C VAL A 79 -7.27 0.38 -14.09
N ALA A 80 -6.49 -0.69 -14.29
CA ALA A 80 -6.98 -2.05 -14.11
C ALA A 80 -7.39 -2.31 -12.65
N GLY A 81 -6.58 -1.86 -11.68
CA GLY A 81 -6.89 -1.98 -10.27
C GLY A 81 -8.18 -1.27 -9.88
N SER A 82 -8.36 -0.04 -10.35
CA SER A 82 -9.58 0.74 -10.06
C SER A 82 -10.83 0.13 -10.70
N LEU A 83 -10.72 -0.47 -11.90
CA LEU A 83 -11.82 -1.20 -12.54
C LEU A 83 -12.22 -2.44 -11.72
N VAL A 84 -11.23 -3.22 -11.27
CA VAL A 84 -11.46 -4.41 -10.44
C VAL A 84 -12.11 -4.02 -9.12
N ALA A 85 -11.59 -3.02 -8.41
CA ALA A 85 -12.15 -2.55 -7.14
C ALA A 85 -13.59 -2.05 -7.32
N ALA A 86 -13.84 -1.17 -8.30
CA ALA A 86 -15.17 -0.64 -8.58
C ALA A 86 -16.18 -1.74 -8.96
N PHE A 87 -15.75 -2.75 -9.70
CA PHE A 87 -16.60 -3.89 -10.07
C PHE A 87 -17.07 -4.67 -8.83
N PHE A 88 -16.14 -5.09 -7.97
CA PHE A 88 -16.47 -5.90 -6.80
C PHE A 88 -17.20 -5.10 -5.71
N ILE A 89 -17.02 -3.79 -5.65
CA ILE A 89 -17.79 -2.88 -4.78
C ILE A 89 -19.22 -2.69 -5.32
N THR A 90 -19.42 -2.67 -6.64
CA THR A 90 -20.74 -2.45 -7.24
C THR A 90 -21.58 -3.73 -7.33
N LEU A 91 -20.94 -4.89 -7.43
CA LEU A 91 -21.61 -6.20 -7.58
C LEU A 91 -22.64 -6.52 -6.49
N PRO A 92 -22.46 -6.15 -5.20
CA PRO A 92 -23.49 -6.29 -4.17
C PRO A 92 -24.81 -5.59 -4.50
N ALA A 93 -24.77 -4.40 -5.15
CA ALA A 93 -26.00 -3.71 -5.55
C ALA A 93 -26.82 -4.52 -6.55
N LEU A 94 -26.15 -5.15 -7.51
CA LEU A 94 -26.79 -6.03 -8.47
C LEU A 94 -27.40 -7.24 -7.78
N SER A 95 -26.67 -7.90 -6.87
CA SER A 95 -27.13 -9.05 -6.11
C SER A 95 -28.35 -8.70 -5.26
N VAL A 96 -28.31 -7.57 -4.53
CA VAL A 96 -29.44 -7.06 -3.73
C VAL A 96 -30.66 -6.75 -4.62
N CYS A 97 -30.47 -6.15 -5.79
CA CYS A 97 -31.55 -5.90 -6.72
C CYS A 97 -32.28 -7.20 -7.14
N TYR A 98 -31.53 -8.28 -7.43
CA TYR A 98 -32.12 -9.57 -7.77
C TYR A 98 -32.76 -10.26 -6.55
N ILE A 99 -32.16 -10.16 -5.37
CA ILE A 99 -32.75 -10.66 -4.10
C ILE A 99 -34.11 -10.00 -3.88
N ASN A 100 -34.19 -8.68 -4.01
CA ASN A 100 -35.44 -7.92 -3.82
C ASN A 100 -36.55 -8.37 -4.75
N LYS A 101 -36.23 -8.62 -6.04
CA LYS A 101 -37.18 -9.17 -7.00
C LYS A 101 -37.72 -10.56 -6.62
N LYS A 102 -36.94 -11.33 -5.83
CA LYS A 102 -37.36 -12.67 -5.34
C LYS A 102 -38.12 -12.60 -4.02
N LEU A 103 -37.80 -11.63 -3.16
CA LEU A 103 -38.49 -11.46 -1.88
C LEU A 103 -39.87 -10.84 -2.05
N ILE A 104 -39.98 -9.68 -2.69
CA ILE A 104 -41.22 -8.97 -2.96
C ILE A 104 -41.11 -8.27 -4.34
N LYS A 105 -41.93 -8.69 -5.30
CA LYS A 105 -41.93 -8.09 -6.63
C LYS A 105 -42.50 -6.67 -6.63
N GLY A 106 -41.90 -5.81 -7.44
CA GLY A 106 -42.48 -4.50 -7.77
C GLY A 106 -42.38 -3.42 -6.69
N THR A 107 -41.49 -3.57 -5.73
CA THR A 107 -41.33 -2.64 -4.61
C THR A 107 -40.27 -1.58 -4.94
N ALA A 108 -40.66 -0.29 -4.97
CA ALA A 108 -39.76 0.81 -5.30
C ALA A 108 -38.66 1.04 -4.24
N VAL A 109 -38.89 0.63 -2.99
CA VAL A 109 -37.90 0.73 -1.90
C VAL A 109 -36.63 -0.09 -2.16
N SER A 110 -36.68 -1.03 -3.09
CA SER A 110 -35.50 -1.78 -3.53
C SER A 110 -34.42 -0.88 -4.11
N PHE A 111 -34.78 0.29 -4.65
CA PHE A 111 -33.86 1.21 -5.34
C PHE A 111 -32.84 1.85 -4.37
N PRO A 112 -33.21 2.53 -3.26
CA PRO A 112 -32.23 3.06 -2.33
C PRO A 112 -31.45 1.96 -1.59
N LEU A 113 -32.10 0.86 -1.21
CA LEU A 113 -31.48 -0.19 -0.42
C LEU A 113 -30.37 -0.95 -1.15
N MET A 114 -30.40 -0.98 -2.49
CA MET A 114 -29.34 -1.67 -3.24
C MET A 114 -27.97 -0.95 -3.13
N PHE A 115 -27.95 0.34 -2.76
CA PHE A 115 -26.70 1.10 -2.63
C PHE A 115 -26.07 1.05 -1.23
N VAL A 116 -26.76 0.54 -0.20
CA VAL A 116 -26.24 0.56 1.18
C VAL A 116 -24.96 -0.30 1.32
N ALA A 117 -25.00 -1.56 0.87
CA ALA A 117 -23.82 -2.44 0.95
C ALA A 117 -22.65 -1.93 0.08
N PRO A 118 -22.84 -1.54 -1.19
CA PRO A 118 -21.77 -0.93 -1.99
C PRO A 118 -21.20 0.35 -1.39
N ALA A 119 -22.04 1.21 -0.81
CA ALA A 119 -21.61 2.44 -0.15
C ALA A 119 -20.69 2.15 1.04
N LEU A 120 -21.06 1.21 1.91
CA LEU A 120 -20.23 0.78 3.04
C LEU A 120 -18.92 0.13 2.56
N LEU A 121 -18.97 -0.73 1.55
CA LEU A 121 -17.78 -1.35 0.98
C LEU A 121 -16.84 -0.31 0.34
N MET A 122 -17.36 0.73 -0.31
CA MET A 122 -16.55 1.83 -0.85
C MET A 122 -15.80 2.57 0.25
N VAL A 123 -16.48 2.88 1.38
CA VAL A 123 -15.86 3.50 2.55
C VAL A 123 -14.80 2.58 3.15
N MET A 124 -15.12 1.30 3.33
CA MET A 124 -14.18 0.32 3.90
C MET A 124 -12.96 0.10 3.00
N GLN A 125 -13.14 0.04 1.66
CA GLN A 125 -12.04 -0.10 0.69
C GLN A 125 -11.12 1.13 0.66
N SER A 126 -11.57 2.28 1.17
CA SER A 126 -10.71 3.47 1.33
C SER A 126 -9.64 3.30 2.41
N ASN A 127 -9.72 2.26 3.22
CA ASN A 127 -8.68 1.84 4.15
C ASN A 127 -7.74 0.85 3.46
N TYR A 128 -6.44 1.11 3.49
CA TYR A 128 -5.42 0.28 2.82
C TYR A 128 -5.25 -1.14 3.40
N TYR A 129 -5.83 -1.43 4.56
CA TYR A 129 -5.92 -2.78 5.12
C TYR A 129 -7.21 -3.53 4.75
N HIS A 130 -8.15 -2.91 4.00
CA HIS A 130 -9.34 -3.61 3.51
C HIS A 130 -9.00 -4.40 2.25
N LEU A 131 -8.64 -5.66 2.41
CA LEU A 131 -8.18 -6.52 1.33
C LEU A 131 -9.31 -6.90 0.35
N MET A 132 -8.94 -7.20 -0.90
CA MET A 132 -9.89 -7.57 -1.96
C MET A 132 -10.72 -8.83 -1.62
N GLU A 133 -10.15 -9.76 -0.87
CA GLU A 133 -10.83 -10.96 -0.39
C GLU A 133 -12.06 -10.66 0.45
N TYR A 134 -12.08 -9.51 1.16
CA TYR A 134 -13.25 -9.12 1.94
C TYR A 134 -14.42 -8.73 1.03
N ASN A 135 -14.17 -8.01 -0.04
CA ASN A 135 -15.20 -7.72 -1.04
C ASN A 135 -15.74 -9.00 -1.69
N ILE A 136 -14.87 -9.96 -2.00
CA ILE A 136 -15.28 -11.25 -2.58
C ILE A 136 -16.15 -12.02 -1.59
N GLY A 137 -15.75 -12.08 -0.31
CA GLY A 137 -16.50 -12.77 0.73
C GLY A 137 -17.95 -12.29 0.85
N PHE A 138 -18.17 -10.96 0.89
CA PHE A 138 -19.52 -10.38 0.90
C PHE A 138 -20.31 -10.70 -0.38
N ASN A 139 -19.65 -10.68 -1.54
CA ASN A 139 -20.31 -11.06 -2.80
C ASN A 139 -20.73 -12.54 -2.82
N VAL A 140 -19.89 -13.43 -2.31
CA VAL A 140 -20.22 -14.87 -2.19
C VAL A 140 -21.44 -15.08 -1.29
N VAL A 141 -21.51 -14.41 -0.14
CA VAL A 141 -22.68 -14.44 0.77
C VAL A 141 -23.94 -14.02 0.02
N LEU A 142 -23.92 -12.88 -0.67
CA LEU A 142 -25.10 -12.35 -1.36
C LEU A 142 -25.52 -13.24 -2.54
N LEU A 143 -24.58 -13.79 -3.29
CA LEU A 143 -24.88 -14.72 -4.39
C LEU A 143 -25.48 -16.03 -3.87
N PHE A 144 -24.94 -16.58 -2.78
CA PHE A 144 -25.49 -17.78 -2.19
C PHE A 144 -26.85 -17.53 -1.54
N PHE A 145 -27.07 -16.35 -0.95
CA PHE A 145 -28.38 -15.95 -0.45
C PHE A 145 -29.40 -15.76 -1.58
N LEU A 146 -29.00 -15.18 -2.70
CA LEU A 146 -29.81 -15.10 -3.90
C LEU A 146 -30.23 -16.49 -4.40
N PHE A 147 -29.29 -17.43 -4.41
CA PHE A 147 -29.59 -18.85 -4.71
C PHE A 147 -30.63 -19.40 -3.73
N ALA A 148 -30.48 -19.18 -2.42
CA ALA A 148 -31.35 -19.69 -1.39
C ALA A 148 -32.80 -19.16 -1.51
N VAL A 149 -32.99 -17.87 -1.85
CA VAL A 149 -34.31 -17.25 -1.94
C VAL A 149 -34.95 -17.36 -3.33
N SER A 150 -34.24 -17.84 -4.35
CA SER A 150 -34.70 -17.87 -5.74
C SER A 150 -35.91 -18.78 -5.98
N SER A 151 -36.20 -19.74 -5.08
CA SER A 151 -37.38 -20.60 -5.15
C SER A 151 -37.78 -21.09 -3.77
N GLY A 152 -39.09 -21.20 -3.50
CA GLY A 152 -39.63 -21.77 -2.27
C GLY A 152 -39.70 -23.31 -2.24
N LYS A 153 -39.21 -24.01 -3.29
CA LYS A 153 -39.27 -25.47 -3.39
C LYS A 153 -38.40 -26.14 -2.34
N LEU A 154 -38.92 -27.29 -1.78
CA LEU A 154 -38.24 -28.04 -0.74
C LEU A 154 -36.83 -28.48 -1.10
N TRP A 155 -36.62 -28.97 -2.34
CA TRP A 155 -35.30 -29.43 -2.79
C TRP A 155 -34.22 -28.33 -2.64
N ARG A 156 -34.59 -27.05 -2.85
CA ARG A 156 -33.64 -25.95 -2.73
C ARG A 156 -33.26 -25.66 -1.28
N LYS A 157 -34.23 -25.77 -0.34
CA LYS A 157 -33.93 -25.66 1.09
C LYS A 157 -32.96 -26.75 1.52
N VAL A 158 -33.19 -28.00 1.04
CA VAL A 158 -32.28 -29.13 1.28
C VAL A 158 -30.92 -28.87 0.63
N ALA A 159 -30.88 -28.37 -0.62
CA ALA A 159 -29.63 -28.04 -1.29
C ALA A 159 -28.81 -26.94 -0.56
N VAL A 160 -29.47 -25.93 -0.01
CA VAL A 160 -28.80 -24.90 0.81
C VAL A 160 -28.13 -25.51 2.04
N LEU A 161 -28.83 -26.40 2.76
CA LEU A 161 -28.27 -27.08 3.92
C LEU A 161 -27.11 -28.01 3.55
N ALA A 162 -27.25 -28.78 2.45
CA ALA A 162 -26.22 -29.71 1.99
C ALA A 162 -24.97 -28.99 1.46
N LEU A 163 -25.14 -27.82 0.82
CA LEU A 163 -24.02 -27.01 0.28
C LEU A 163 -23.41 -26.08 1.33
N PHE A 164 -23.99 -25.93 2.52
CA PHE A 164 -23.47 -25.02 3.54
C PHE A 164 -22.04 -25.35 4.00
N PRO A 165 -21.66 -26.63 4.24
CA PRO A 165 -20.27 -26.98 4.54
C PRO A 165 -19.30 -26.56 3.41
N LEU A 166 -19.70 -26.74 2.16
CA LEU A 166 -18.90 -26.29 1.01
C LEU A 166 -18.78 -24.74 0.96
N LEU A 167 -19.88 -24.03 1.26
CA LEU A 167 -19.82 -22.57 1.38
C LEU A 167 -18.84 -22.16 2.47
N TRP A 168 -18.83 -22.85 3.62
CA TRP A 168 -17.88 -22.55 4.71
C TRP A 168 -16.44 -22.85 4.28
N TYR A 169 -16.20 -23.97 3.61
CA TYR A 169 -14.88 -24.26 3.06
C TYR A 169 -14.38 -23.17 2.11
N VAL A 170 -15.25 -22.69 1.19
CA VAL A 170 -14.91 -21.68 0.19
C VAL A 170 -14.71 -20.29 0.82
N SER A 171 -15.65 -19.86 1.69
CA SER A 171 -15.73 -18.47 2.17
C SER A 171 -15.41 -18.27 3.65
N GLY A 172 -15.11 -19.34 4.40
CA GLY A 172 -14.76 -19.23 5.81
C GLY A 172 -15.85 -18.57 6.65
N GLY A 173 -15.48 -17.65 7.52
CA GLY A 173 -16.35 -16.93 8.42
C GLY A 173 -17.50 -16.17 7.76
N TYR A 174 -17.41 -15.86 6.48
CA TYR A 174 -18.52 -15.25 5.72
C TYR A 174 -19.75 -16.16 5.64
N SER A 175 -19.57 -17.47 5.71
CA SER A 175 -20.69 -18.44 5.77
C SER A 175 -21.59 -18.24 6.99
N LEU A 176 -21.04 -17.75 8.10
CA LEU A 176 -21.82 -17.45 9.32
C LEU A 176 -22.71 -16.21 9.12
N ILE A 177 -22.24 -15.21 8.34
CA ILE A 177 -23.07 -14.06 7.95
C ILE A 177 -24.24 -14.56 7.10
N PHE A 178 -23.98 -15.47 6.15
CA PHE A 178 -25.05 -16.11 5.38
C PHE A 178 -26.01 -16.87 6.29
N ALA A 179 -25.52 -17.67 7.23
CA ALA A 179 -26.36 -18.45 8.15
C ALA A 179 -27.30 -17.54 8.95
N GLY A 180 -26.77 -16.43 9.51
CA GLY A 180 -27.55 -15.42 10.21
C GLY A 180 -28.62 -14.78 9.30
N MET A 181 -28.24 -14.36 8.10
CA MET A 181 -29.14 -13.77 7.09
C MET A 181 -30.26 -14.74 6.69
N TYR A 182 -29.93 -16.03 6.49
CA TYR A 182 -30.90 -17.04 6.10
C TYR A 182 -31.83 -17.42 7.26
N LEU A 183 -31.33 -17.52 8.51
CA LEU A 183 -32.15 -17.73 9.71
C LEU A 183 -33.18 -16.59 9.87
N VAL A 184 -32.73 -15.33 9.78
CA VAL A 184 -33.62 -14.17 9.86
C VAL A 184 -34.67 -14.21 8.72
N TYR A 185 -34.28 -14.62 7.53
CA TYR A 185 -35.21 -14.75 6.40
C TYR A 185 -36.29 -15.82 6.68
N ILE A 186 -35.91 -17.03 7.07
CA ILE A 186 -36.90 -18.11 7.24
C ILE A 186 -37.77 -17.95 8.48
N LEU A 187 -37.20 -17.45 9.61
CA LEU A 187 -37.91 -17.33 10.87
C LEU A 187 -38.76 -16.05 10.97
N LEU A 188 -38.24 -14.91 10.48
CA LEU A 188 -38.89 -13.63 10.71
C LEU A 188 -39.54 -13.05 9.46
N ALA A 189 -38.90 -13.19 8.29
CA ALA A 189 -39.45 -12.63 7.08
C ALA A 189 -40.47 -13.52 6.35
N LYS A 190 -40.20 -14.81 6.20
CA LYS A 190 -41.06 -15.72 5.44
C LYS A 190 -42.13 -16.43 6.30
N ARG A 191 -41.79 -16.85 7.52
CA ARG A 191 -42.68 -17.47 8.53
C ARG A 191 -43.51 -18.65 7.99
N GLU A 192 -42.86 -19.61 7.34
CA GLU A 192 -43.53 -20.84 6.87
C GLU A 192 -43.71 -21.86 8.01
N LYS A 193 -44.69 -22.80 7.87
CA LYS A 193 -45.04 -23.82 8.88
C LYS A 193 -43.85 -24.64 9.40
N HIS A 194 -42.80 -24.86 8.56
CA HIS A 194 -41.60 -25.64 8.91
C HIS A 194 -40.35 -24.81 9.12
N SER A 195 -40.46 -23.47 9.22
CA SER A 195 -39.30 -22.56 9.35
C SER A 195 -38.43 -22.89 10.57
N LEU A 196 -39.03 -23.23 11.71
CA LEU A 196 -38.28 -23.60 12.92
C LEU A 196 -37.45 -24.88 12.72
N ILE A 197 -38.01 -25.89 12.01
CA ILE A 197 -37.30 -27.13 11.72
C ILE A 197 -36.08 -26.84 10.82
N PHE A 198 -36.25 -26.09 9.73
CA PHE A 198 -35.14 -25.73 8.84
C PHE A 198 -34.11 -24.86 9.53
N GLY A 199 -34.52 -23.95 10.41
CA GLY A 199 -33.62 -23.15 11.23
C GLY A 199 -32.80 -24.02 12.19
N GLY A 200 -33.46 -24.94 12.90
CA GLY A 200 -32.77 -25.88 13.77
C GLY A 200 -31.78 -26.80 13.03
N ILE A 201 -32.18 -27.31 11.85
CA ILE A 201 -31.25 -28.09 11.00
C ILE A 201 -30.06 -27.25 10.55
N LEU A 202 -30.24 -25.99 10.16
CA LEU A 202 -29.12 -25.12 9.77
C LEU A 202 -28.15 -24.90 10.93
N VAL A 203 -28.66 -24.65 12.15
CA VAL A 203 -27.82 -24.53 13.35
C VAL A 203 -27.06 -25.84 13.63
N ALA A 204 -27.74 -26.98 13.52
CA ALA A 204 -27.11 -28.29 13.69
C ALA A 204 -26.00 -28.53 12.62
N VAL A 205 -26.30 -28.25 11.34
CA VAL A 205 -25.34 -28.39 10.26
C VAL A 205 -24.13 -27.44 10.48
N THR A 206 -24.36 -26.21 10.95
CA THR A 206 -23.30 -25.28 11.31
C THR A 206 -22.40 -25.86 12.40
N GLY A 207 -22.98 -26.37 13.48
CA GLY A 207 -22.24 -27.00 14.58
C GLY A 207 -21.45 -28.24 14.14
N VAL A 208 -22.08 -29.14 13.37
CA VAL A 208 -21.42 -30.33 12.82
C VAL A 208 -20.28 -29.94 11.88
N THR A 209 -20.49 -28.97 10.98
CA THR A 209 -19.44 -28.49 10.07
C THR A 209 -18.25 -27.93 10.85
N TYR A 210 -18.50 -27.12 11.89
CA TYR A 210 -17.44 -26.62 12.76
C TYR A 210 -16.66 -27.77 13.42
N LEU A 211 -17.36 -28.78 13.99
CA LEU A 211 -16.70 -29.91 14.64
C LEU A 211 -15.85 -30.73 13.65
N VAL A 212 -16.38 -30.99 12.45
CA VAL A 212 -15.65 -31.71 11.39
C VAL A 212 -14.42 -30.92 10.97
N PHE A 213 -14.55 -29.61 10.75
CA PHE A 213 -13.43 -28.76 10.31
C PHE A 213 -12.37 -28.63 11.39
N SER A 214 -12.77 -28.41 12.64
CA SER A 214 -11.82 -28.17 13.73
C SER A 214 -11.17 -29.44 14.31
N ARG A 215 -11.77 -30.62 14.11
CA ARG A 215 -11.29 -31.86 14.72
C ARG A 215 -10.75 -32.89 13.72
N LEU A 216 -11.20 -32.83 12.46
CA LEU A 216 -10.90 -33.87 11.48
C LEU A 216 -10.19 -33.38 10.22
N LEU A 217 -10.49 -32.17 9.74
CA LEU A 217 -10.01 -31.75 8.41
C LEU A 217 -8.87 -30.72 8.44
N PHE A 218 -8.88 -29.79 9.40
CA PHE A 218 -7.93 -28.68 9.37
C PHE A 218 -7.15 -28.57 10.68
N LEU A 219 -5.83 -28.37 10.56
CA LEU A 219 -4.91 -28.13 11.68
C LEU A 219 -4.79 -26.63 11.97
N GLU A 220 -5.95 -25.98 12.15
CA GLU A 220 -6.04 -24.54 12.38
C GLU A 220 -6.61 -24.24 13.77
N PRO A 221 -6.21 -23.14 14.43
CA PRO A 221 -6.83 -22.69 15.66
C PRO A 221 -8.34 -22.50 15.48
N PRO A 222 -9.17 -22.83 16.49
CA PRO A 222 -10.63 -22.69 16.42
C PRO A 222 -11.11 -21.31 15.98
N VAL A 223 -10.40 -20.25 16.40
CA VAL A 223 -10.68 -18.86 16.02
C VAL A 223 -10.54 -18.65 14.51
N ASN A 224 -9.49 -19.21 13.89
CA ASN A 224 -9.29 -19.12 12.45
C ASN A 224 -10.37 -19.84 11.67
N ILE A 225 -10.80 -21.02 12.13
CA ILE A 225 -11.88 -21.77 11.46
C ILE A 225 -13.19 -20.99 11.44
N ILE A 226 -13.48 -20.23 12.51
CA ILE A 226 -14.72 -19.45 12.65
C ILE A 226 -14.63 -18.11 11.91
N PHE A 227 -13.54 -17.38 12.07
CA PHE A 227 -13.48 -15.98 11.67
C PHE A 227 -12.64 -15.72 10.40
N TYR A 228 -11.72 -16.61 10.03
CA TYR A 228 -10.93 -16.39 8.82
C TYR A 228 -11.79 -16.54 7.55
N PRO A 229 -11.66 -15.70 6.52
CA PRO A 229 -10.83 -14.50 6.39
C PRO A 229 -11.60 -13.19 6.67
N LEU A 230 -12.43 -13.12 7.70
CA LEU A 230 -13.10 -11.85 8.06
C LEU A 230 -12.08 -10.79 8.45
N PRO A 231 -12.33 -9.50 8.16
CA PRO A 231 -11.40 -8.42 8.51
C PRO A 231 -11.28 -8.27 10.03
N PHE A 232 -10.03 -8.33 10.50
CA PHE A 232 -9.68 -8.09 11.90
C PHE A 232 -8.74 -6.87 11.95
N LEU A 233 -9.32 -5.67 12.10
CA LEU A 233 -8.59 -4.41 12.14
C LEU A 233 -8.85 -3.69 13.46
N GLU A 234 -7.82 -3.07 14.02
CA GLU A 234 -7.91 -2.31 15.28
C GLU A 234 -8.57 -0.93 15.13
N ASN A 235 -8.85 -0.48 13.90
CA ASN A 235 -9.46 0.83 13.65
C ASN A 235 -10.95 0.83 14.01
N THR A 236 -11.34 1.60 15.03
CA THR A 236 -12.70 1.68 15.56
C THR A 236 -13.75 2.07 14.49
N ALA A 237 -13.42 3.05 13.63
CA ALA A 237 -14.34 3.48 12.57
C ALA A 237 -14.56 2.38 11.53
N TYR A 238 -13.49 1.64 11.20
CA TYR A 238 -13.58 0.49 10.30
C TYR A 238 -14.41 -0.64 10.92
N ILE A 239 -14.18 -0.98 12.19
CA ILE A 239 -14.95 -2.00 12.92
C ILE A 239 -16.44 -1.61 12.95
N ALA A 240 -16.74 -0.33 13.19
CA ALA A 240 -18.12 0.15 13.18
C ALA A 240 -18.76 0.00 11.78
N ALA A 241 -18.06 0.38 10.71
CA ALA A 241 -18.56 0.20 9.34
C ALA A 241 -18.79 -1.28 9.00
N PHE A 242 -17.85 -2.16 9.38
CA PHE A 242 -17.97 -3.59 9.21
C PHE A 242 -19.19 -4.16 9.99
N ALA A 243 -19.34 -3.80 11.26
CA ALA A 243 -20.45 -4.23 12.09
C ALA A 243 -21.79 -3.77 11.51
N VAL A 244 -21.88 -2.52 11.06
CA VAL A 244 -23.08 -1.97 10.39
C VAL A 244 -23.39 -2.75 9.11
N LEU A 245 -22.38 -3.06 8.29
CA LEU A 245 -22.58 -3.87 7.08
C LEU A 245 -23.08 -5.28 7.39
N VAL A 246 -22.47 -5.96 8.34
CA VAL A 246 -22.87 -7.32 8.76
C VAL A 246 -24.29 -7.29 9.32
N LEU A 247 -24.59 -6.36 10.24
CA LEU A 247 -25.92 -6.22 10.83
C LEU A 247 -26.98 -5.90 9.77
N PHE A 248 -26.66 -4.99 8.85
CA PHE A 248 -27.53 -4.66 7.71
C PHE A 248 -27.83 -5.90 6.86
N LEU A 249 -26.81 -6.70 6.51
CA LEU A 249 -27.00 -7.90 5.69
C LEU A 249 -27.79 -8.97 6.43
N VAL A 250 -27.48 -9.24 7.69
CA VAL A 250 -28.21 -10.23 8.50
C VAL A 250 -29.68 -9.86 8.66
N LEU A 251 -29.98 -8.60 8.95
CA LEU A 251 -31.33 -8.10 9.14
C LEU A 251 -32.03 -7.72 7.83
N TYR A 252 -31.33 -7.75 6.70
CA TYR A 252 -31.82 -7.29 5.40
C TYR A 252 -33.22 -7.82 5.03
N PRO A 253 -33.54 -9.12 5.18
CA PRO A 253 -34.84 -9.65 4.81
C PRO A 253 -36.01 -9.00 5.56
N VAL A 254 -35.80 -8.64 6.84
CA VAL A 254 -36.79 -7.98 7.69
C VAL A 254 -36.88 -6.48 7.36
N ILE A 255 -35.73 -5.83 7.26
CA ILE A 255 -35.63 -4.39 6.88
C ILE A 255 -36.36 -4.15 5.57
N PHE A 256 -36.06 -4.97 4.55
CA PHE A 256 -36.66 -4.84 3.24
C PHE A 256 -38.19 -5.03 3.29
N ARG A 257 -38.67 -6.02 4.04
CA ARG A 257 -40.11 -6.28 4.19
C ARG A 257 -40.83 -5.13 4.91
N ALA A 258 -40.26 -4.63 6.00
CA ALA A 258 -40.81 -3.53 6.77
C ALA A 258 -40.91 -2.24 5.92
N LEU A 259 -39.82 -1.88 5.24
CA LEU A 259 -39.79 -0.70 4.38
C LEU A 259 -40.68 -0.83 3.13
N ALA A 260 -40.84 -2.04 2.62
CA ALA A 260 -41.78 -2.31 1.53
C ALA A 260 -43.22 -2.00 1.94
N GLY A 261 -43.63 -2.43 3.16
CA GLY A 261 -44.96 -2.07 3.71
C GLY A 261 -45.14 -0.57 3.90
N LEU A 262 -44.15 0.13 4.44
CA LEU A 262 -44.19 1.59 4.63
C LEU A 262 -44.17 2.39 3.32
N SER A 263 -43.74 1.78 2.23
CA SER A 263 -43.66 2.40 0.92
C SER A 263 -44.95 2.26 0.08
N GLU A 264 -45.92 1.47 0.55
CA GLU A 264 -47.21 1.31 -0.10
C GLU A 264 -47.91 2.66 -0.21
N GLY A 265 -48.37 3.02 -1.43
CA GLY A 265 -49.00 4.30 -1.70
C GLY A 265 -48.08 5.45 -2.14
N LYS A 266 -46.77 5.35 -1.97
CA LYS A 266 -45.82 6.35 -2.49
C LYS A 266 -45.61 6.17 -4.00
N LYS A 267 -46.13 7.12 -4.81
CA LYS A 267 -46.15 7.03 -6.28
C LYS A 267 -45.11 7.88 -6.98
N LYS A 268 -44.39 8.78 -6.26
CA LYS A 268 -43.43 9.71 -6.89
C LYS A 268 -42.00 9.13 -6.75
N ALA A 269 -41.27 9.08 -7.86
CA ALA A 269 -39.91 8.51 -7.92
C ALA A 269 -38.92 9.19 -6.97
N TRP A 270 -39.08 10.49 -6.73
CA TRP A 270 -38.17 11.25 -5.86
C TRP A 270 -38.10 10.72 -4.41
N TYR A 271 -39.16 10.09 -3.86
CA TYR A 271 -39.16 9.47 -2.54
C TYR A 271 -38.12 8.34 -2.40
N PHE A 272 -37.66 7.78 -3.51
CA PHE A 272 -36.68 6.70 -3.55
C PHE A 272 -35.35 7.16 -4.14
N MET A 273 -35.35 8.11 -5.07
CA MET A 273 -34.14 8.65 -5.68
C MET A 273 -33.33 9.51 -4.70
N VAL A 274 -34.02 10.34 -3.89
CA VAL A 274 -33.35 11.19 -2.90
C VAL A 274 -32.61 10.37 -1.85
N PRO A 275 -33.20 9.37 -1.17
CA PRO A 275 -32.46 8.52 -0.26
C PRO A 275 -31.30 7.76 -0.93
N ALA A 276 -31.48 7.29 -2.17
CA ALA A 276 -30.39 6.65 -2.91
C ALA A 276 -29.23 7.63 -3.16
N GLY A 277 -29.54 8.84 -3.61
CA GLY A 277 -28.55 9.90 -3.78
C GLY A 277 -27.83 10.29 -2.49
N LEU A 278 -28.57 10.37 -1.37
CA LEU A 278 -27.98 10.63 -0.06
C LEU A 278 -27.04 9.52 0.41
N ILE A 279 -27.38 8.25 0.17
CA ILE A 279 -26.50 7.11 0.50
C ILE A 279 -25.19 7.20 -0.30
N VAL A 280 -25.28 7.47 -1.61
CA VAL A 280 -24.11 7.60 -2.48
C VAL A 280 -23.27 8.83 -2.08
N ALA A 281 -23.92 9.96 -1.82
CA ALA A 281 -23.24 11.17 -1.37
C ALA A 281 -22.52 10.95 -0.02
N ALA A 282 -23.20 10.29 0.94
CA ALA A 282 -22.59 9.93 2.21
C ALA A 282 -21.37 9.01 2.02
N ALA A 283 -21.45 8.03 1.11
CA ALA A 283 -20.31 7.17 0.80
C ALA A 283 -19.11 7.96 0.28
N ILE A 284 -19.34 8.91 -0.63
CA ILE A 284 -18.29 9.79 -1.17
C ILE A 284 -17.66 10.62 -0.05
N VAL A 285 -18.49 11.30 0.76
CA VAL A 285 -18.02 12.15 1.86
C VAL A 285 -17.22 11.35 2.87
N LEU A 286 -17.75 10.21 3.33
CA LEU A 286 -17.06 9.34 4.28
C LEU A 286 -15.75 8.78 3.70
N SER A 287 -15.73 8.39 2.42
CA SER A 287 -14.51 7.94 1.75
C SER A 287 -13.46 9.05 1.66
N LEU A 288 -13.86 10.30 1.40
CA LEU A 288 -12.97 11.46 1.41
C LEU A 288 -12.45 11.79 2.82
N MET A 289 -13.25 11.56 3.88
CA MET A 289 -12.80 11.72 5.26
C MET A 289 -11.75 10.68 5.70
N VAL A 290 -11.77 9.50 5.10
CA VAL A 290 -10.75 8.44 5.33
C VAL A 290 -9.45 8.73 4.57
N TYR A 291 -9.50 9.57 3.53
CA TYR A 291 -8.31 9.90 2.72
C TYR A 291 -7.21 10.54 3.57
N ASN A 292 -6.02 9.93 3.52
CA ASN A 292 -4.84 10.44 4.21
C ASN A 292 -3.81 10.98 3.18
N PRO A 293 -3.68 12.31 3.07
CA PRO A 293 -2.78 12.90 2.08
C PRO A 293 -1.30 12.61 2.35
N GLN A 294 -0.89 12.43 3.61
CA GLN A 294 0.50 12.09 3.93
C GLN A 294 0.84 10.67 3.49
N THR A 295 -0.02 9.70 3.81
CA THR A 295 0.16 8.31 3.35
C THR A 295 0.14 8.23 1.82
N ALA A 296 -0.76 8.97 1.16
CA ALA A 296 -0.82 9.02 -0.29
C ALA A 296 0.50 9.53 -0.92
N ARG A 297 1.12 10.54 -0.30
CA ARG A 297 2.41 11.08 -0.76
C ARG A 297 3.55 10.08 -0.60
N VAL A 298 3.61 9.40 0.54
CA VAL A 298 4.64 8.36 0.79
C VAL A 298 4.52 7.23 -0.22
N VAL A 299 3.31 6.70 -0.41
CA VAL A 299 3.09 5.58 -1.34
C VAL A 299 3.38 5.97 -2.79
N GLU A 300 3.05 7.21 -3.19
CA GLU A 300 3.39 7.70 -4.54
C GLU A 300 4.90 7.84 -4.71
N LEU A 301 5.60 8.34 -3.69
CA LEU A 301 7.06 8.44 -3.69
C LEU A 301 7.71 7.04 -3.78
N GLU A 302 7.24 6.08 -2.97
CA GLU A 302 7.66 4.67 -3.05
C GLU A 302 7.46 4.11 -4.47
N ARG A 303 6.32 4.38 -5.08
CA ARG A 303 6.00 3.93 -6.44
C ARG A 303 7.01 4.46 -7.48
N LEU A 304 7.39 5.72 -7.37
CA LEU A 304 8.39 6.32 -8.26
C LEU A 304 9.77 5.70 -8.05
N VAL A 305 10.18 5.52 -6.80
CA VAL A 305 11.46 4.90 -6.43
C VAL A 305 11.53 3.45 -6.90
N PHE A 306 10.49 2.66 -6.66
CA PHE A 306 10.45 1.25 -7.07
C PHE A 306 10.41 1.07 -8.60
N ALA A 307 9.95 2.10 -9.30
CA ALA A 307 10.03 2.16 -10.77
C ALA A 307 11.36 2.70 -11.31
N GLY A 308 12.33 3.09 -10.44
CA GLY A 308 13.61 3.68 -10.84
C GLY A 308 13.50 5.12 -11.39
N ARG A 309 12.37 5.80 -11.12
CA ARG A 309 12.09 7.16 -11.62
C ARG A 309 12.55 8.21 -10.60
N TYR A 310 13.85 8.23 -10.31
CA TYR A 310 14.42 8.99 -9.20
C TYR A 310 14.28 10.51 -9.36
N ASP A 311 14.49 11.04 -10.55
CA ASP A 311 14.33 12.50 -10.81
C ASP A 311 12.88 12.95 -10.56
N GLU A 312 11.90 12.15 -10.96
CA GLU A 312 10.49 12.44 -10.70
C GLU A 312 10.14 12.30 -9.21
N ALA A 313 10.79 11.36 -8.50
CA ALA A 313 10.63 11.19 -7.06
C ALA A 313 11.15 12.43 -6.30
N ILE A 314 12.30 12.98 -6.72
CA ILE A 314 12.89 14.22 -6.18
C ILE A 314 11.92 15.38 -6.38
N GLU A 315 11.50 15.63 -7.64
CA GLU A 315 10.57 16.73 -7.93
C GLU A 315 9.22 16.59 -7.20
N TYR A 316 8.73 15.35 -7.09
CA TYR A 316 7.49 15.08 -6.39
C TYR A 316 7.59 15.44 -4.90
N GLN A 317 8.67 15.00 -4.23
CA GLN A 317 8.89 15.27 -2.81
C GLN A 317 9.08 16.78 -2.52
N GLU A 318 9.75 17.49 -3.39
CA GLU A 318 9.96 18.95 -3.25
C GLU A 318 8.65 19.73 -3.43
N LYS A 319 7.81 19.33 -4.39
CA LYS A 319 6.51 19.98 -4.65
C LYS A 319 5.43 19.60 -3.63
N LYS A 320 5.45 18.36 -3.14
CA LYS A 320 4.43 17.77 -2.25
C LYS A 320 5.06 16.93 -1.16
N PRO A 321 5.73 17.53 -0.18
CA PRO A 321 6.54 16.80 0.78
C PRO A 321 5.71 15.81 1.62
N ALA A 322 6.18 14.56 1.64
CA ALA A 322 5.83 13.57 2.63
C ALA A 322 6.67 13.84 3.89
N ARG A 323 6.02 14.37 4.95
CA ARG A 323 6.68 14.86 6.16
C ARG A 323 6.86 13.77 7.21
N ASN A 324 7.39 12.62 6.82
CA ASN A 324 7.72 11.52 7.72
C ASN A 324 9.10 10.94 7.36
N LEU A 325 9.63 10.10 8.25
CA LEU A 325 10.93 9.47 8.08
C LEU A 325 11.07 8.76 6.72
N ILE A 326 10.06 8.01 6.30
CA ILE A 326 10.11 7.23 5.06
C ILE A 326 10.13 8.13 3.83
N GLY A 327 9.35 9.23 3.83
CA GLY A 327 9.39 10.22 2.75
C GLY A 327 10.76 10.87 2.61
N GLN A 328 11.40 11.25 3.72
CA GLN A 328 12.74 11.81 3.69
C GLN A 328 13.79 10.77 3.28
N TYR A 329 13.67 9.54 3.76
CA TYR A 329 14.55 8.43 3.38
C TYR A 329 14.55 8.18 1.86
N PHE A 330 13.38 8.06 1.23
CA PHE A 330 13.29 7.85 -0.20
C PHE A 330 13.69 9.07 -1.04
N TYR A 331 13.49 10.27 -0.51
CA TYR A 331 14.02 11.49 -1.12
C TYR A 331 15.56 11.45 -1.14
N ASN A 332 16.18 11.20 0.01
CA ASN A 332 17.63 11.13 0.13
C ASN A 332 18.21 9.97 -0.71
N TYR A 333 17.53 8.82 -0.73
CA TYR A 333 17.88 7.71 -1.60
C TYR A 333 17.85 8.11 -3.09
N SER A 334 16.81 8.80 -3.52
CA SER A 334 16.68 9.26 -4.92
C SER A 334 17.77 10.26 -5.30
N LEU A 335 18.12 11.16 -4.38
CA LEU A 335 19.24 12.09 -4.56
C LEU A 335 20.58 11.34 -4.68
N ALA A 336 20.78 10.30 -3.88
CA ALA A 336 22.00 9.50 -3.93
C ALA A 336 22.10 8.71 -5.26
N GLU A 337 21.01 8.10 -5.72
CA GLU A 337 20.97 7.37 -6.99
C GLU A 337 21.19 8.29 -8.21
N THR A 338 20.95 9.59 -8.07
CA THR A 338 21.19 10.59 -9.13
C THR A 338 22.46 11.41 -8.92
N GLY A 339 23.28 11.12 -7.89
CA GLY A 339 24.51 11.85 -7.57
C GLY A 339 24.26 13.31 -7.18
N LYS A 340 23.13 13.61 -6.54
CA LYS A 340 22.72 14.96 -6.15
C LYS A 340 22.56 15.14 -4.64
N LEU A 341 22.99 14.15 -3.83
CA LEU A 341 22.70 14.13 -2.41
C LEU A 341 23.33 15.34 -1.69
N CYS A 342 24.60 15.62 -1.93
CA CYS A 342 25.28 16.75 -1.31
C CYS A 342 24.97 18.11 -1.97
N ASP A 343 24.26 18.12 -3.10
CA ASP A 343 23.84 19.37 -3.78
C ASP A 343 22.41 19.78 -3.44
N ARG A 344 21.50 18.83 -3.12
CA ARG A 344 20.06 19.09 -2.96
C ARG A 344 19.45 18.60 -1.64
N LEU A 345 20.27 18.10 -0.70
CA LEU A 345 19.83 17.52 0.58
C LEU A 345 18.82 18.40 1.34
N PHE A 346 19.10 19.71 1.44
CA PHE A 346 18.28 20.66 2.21
C PHE A 346 17.22 21.39 1.36
N GLU A 347 17.08 21.11 0.07
CA GLU A 347 15.91 21.54 -0.70
C GLU A 347 14.65 20.80 -0.23
N GLY A 348 14.78 19.55 0.25
CA GLY A 348 13.77 18.87 1.05
C GLY A 348 13.96 19.13 2.54
N SER A 349 12.87 19.08 3.32
CA SER A 349 12.98 19.19 4.78
C SER A 349 13.72 17.98 5.36
N GLN A 350 14.66 18.22 6.29
CA GLN A 350 15.47 17.19 6.97
C GLN A 350 15.15 17.24 8.47
N ASP A 351 14.02 16.62 8.87
CA ASP A 351 13.51 16.68 10.24
C ASP A 351 13.93 15.47 11.10
N PHE A 352 14.52 14.42 10.49
CA PHE A 352 14.91 13.19 11.16
C PHE A 352 16.42 12.97 11.22
N GLY A 353 17.20 13.98 10.82
CA GLY A 353 18.65 13.95 10.88
C GLY A 353 19.22 12.71 10.15
N TYR A 354 20.21 12.08 10.78
CA TYR A 354 20.89 10.92 10.20
C TYR A 354 19.95 9.73 9.91
N GLY A 355 18.90 9.54 10.70
CA GLY A 355 17.91 8.47 10.49
C GLY A 355 17.17 8.55 9.14
N SER A 356 17.18 9.71 8.48
CA SER A 356 16.64 9.87 7.12
C SER A 356 17.57 9.40 6.01
N LEU A 357 18.82 9.06 6.31
CA LEU A 357 19.77 8.47 5.36
C LEU A 357 19.79 6.94 5.46
N ILE A 358 19.77 6.42 6.69
CA ILE A 358 19.90 4.99 6.97
C ILE A 358 18.83 4.62 7.99
N LEU A 359 17.89 3.77 7.57
CA LEU A 359 16.83 3.29 8.46
C LEU A 359 17.39 2.34 9.51
N PRO A 360 16.98 2.44 10.78
CA PRO A 360 17.39 1.51 11.82
C PRO A 360 16.82 0.12 11.57
N TRP A 361 17.55 -0.90 12.01
CA TRP A 361 17.05 -2.28 11.96
C TRP A 361 15.79 -2.42 12.83
N GLY A 362 14.75 -3.05 12.27
CA GLY A 362 13.50 -3.31 12.98
C GLY A 362 12.37 -3.67 12.01
N ASP A 363 11.36 -4.37 12.51
CA ASP A 363 10.24 -4.92 11.72
C ASP A 363 9.57 -3.86 10.84
N VAL A 364 9.41 -2.64 11.36
CA VAL A 364 8.76 -1.53 10.65
C VAL A 364 9.52 -1.09 9.40
N HIS A 365 10.84 -1.35 9.36
CA HIS A 365 11.73 -0.87 8.29
C HIS A 365 12.26 -1.98 7.38
N LEU A 366 11.96 -3.25 7.66
CA LEU A 366 12.46 -4.38 6.87
C LEU A 366 12.21 -4.24 5.37
N SER A 367 11.04 -3.75 4.99
CA SER A 367 10.65 -3.59 3.58
C SER A 367 11.39 -2.46 2.84
N ARG A 368 12.17 -1.65 3.55
CA ARG A 368 12.78 -0.43 3.00
C ARG A 368 14.29 -0.34 3.21
N GLY A 369 14.81 -0.95 4.26
CA GLY A 369 16.22 -0.80 4.64
C GLY A 369 17.22 -1.36 3.63
N ALA A 370 16.82 -2.34 2.81
CA ALA A 370 17.67 -2.92 1.77
C ALA A 370 18.17 -1.88 0.75
N TYR A 371 17.40 -0.82 0.50
CA TYR A 371 17.71 0.17 -0.55
C TYR A 371 18.99 0.94 -0.28
N PHE A 372 19.24 1.37 0.97
CA PHE A 372 20.50 2.00 1.33
C PHE A 372 21.71 1.10 1.02
N TYR A 373 21.67 -0.15 1.47
CA TYR A 373 22.77 -1.09 1.24
C TYR A 373 22.98 -1.39 -0.24
N TYR A 374 21.89 -1.48 -0.99
CA TYR A 374 21.94 -1.62 -2.44
C TYR A 374 22.57 -0.40 -3.14
N ALA A 375 22.23 0.83 -2.69
CA ALA A 375 22.81 2.06 -3.22
C ALA A 375 24.32 2.12 -3.06
N VAL A 376 24.84 1.76 -1.87
CA VAL A 376 26.27 1.86 -1.55
C VAL A 376 27.08 0.62 -1.95
N GLY A 377 26.47 -0.37 -2.63
CA GLY A 377 27.17 -1.57 -3.12
C GLY A 377 27.38 -2.67 -2.08
N LEU A 378 26.79 -2.59 -0.89
CA LEU A 378 26.76 -3.68 0.10
C LEU A 378 25.68 -4.71 -0.25
N THR A 379 25.84 -5.37 -1.39
CA THR A 379 24.85 -6.28 -1.97
C THR A 379 24.46 -7.44 -1.06
N ASN A 380 25.39 -7.96 -0.24
CA ASN A 380 25.10 -9.02 0.74
C ASN A 380 24.16 -8.54 1.85
N GLU A 381 24.33 -7.30 2.33
CA GLU A 381 23.46 -6.72 3.35
C GLU A 381 22.09 -6.38 2.77
N ALA A 382 22.03 -5.84 1.56
CA ALA A 382 20.77 -5.63 0.85
C ALA A 382 20.02 -6.96 0.65
N HIS A 383 20.73 -8.03 0.32
CA HIS A 383 20.18 -9.38 0.23
C HIS A 383 19.63 -9.86 1.57
N ARG A 384 20.37 -9.69 2.66
CA ARG A 384 19.96 -10.09 4.01
C ARG A 384 18.66 -9.38 4.43
N TRP A 385 18.57 -8.06 4.25
CA TRP A 385 17.36 -7.30 4.57
C TRP A 385 16.14 -7.79 3.78
N ALA A 386 16.30 -8.00 2.48
CA ALA A 386 15.21 -8.50 1.63
C ALA A 386 14.80 -9.93 1.97
N TYR A 387 15.78 -10.77 2.39
CA TYR A 387 15.53 -12.13 2.84
C TYR A 387 14.77 -12.18 4.17
N GLU A 388 15.17 -11.36 5.14
CA GLU A 388 14.45 -11.22 6.41
C GLU A 388 13.02 -10.72 6.19
N GLU A 389 12.83 -9.71 5.32
CA GLU A 389 11.49 -9.28 4.93
C GLU A 389 10.68 -10.44 4.35
N MET A 390 11.27 -11.24 3.47
CA MET A 390 10.60 -12.38 2.87
C MET A 390 10.21 -13.44 3.91
N ILE A 391 11.04 -13.69 4.91
CA ILE A 391 10.73 -14.64 6.00
C ILE A 391 9.58 -14.13 6.87
N VAL A 392 9.58 -12.84 7.23
CA VAL A 392 8.56 -12.26 8.12
C VAL A 392 7.22 -12.09 7.43
N TYR A 393 7.23 -11.58 6.19
CA TYR A 393 6.01 -11.16 5.50
C TYR A 393 5.63 -12.01 4.28
N GLY A 394 6.46 -12.99 3.92
CA GLY A 394 6.27 -13.79 2.72
C GLY A 394 6.70 -13.07 1.44
N TYR A 395 6.27 -13.59 0.30
CA TYR A 395 6.62 -13.03 -1.00
C TYR A 395 5.89 -11.72 -1.24
N ARG A 396 6.67 -10.67 -1.44
CA ARG A 396 6.26 -9.34 -1.89
C ARG A 396 7.00 -9.00 -3.18
N PRO A 397 6.45 -8.14 -4.05
CA PRO A 397 7.11 -7.78 -5.31
C PRO A 397 8.54 -7.29 -5.11
N GLU A 398 8.74 -6.34 -4.19
CA GLU A 398 10.02 -5.68 -4.02
C GLU A 398 11.07 -6.55 -3.30
N ASN A 399 10.67 -7.38 -2.31
CA ASN A 399 11.67 -8.26 -1.69
C ASN A 399 12.19 -9.33 -2.66
N ILE A 400 11.32 -9.94 -3.48
CA ILE A 400 11.76 -10.93 -4.47
C ILE A 400 12.58 -10.27 -5.59
N ARG A 401 12.24 -9.03 -6.01
CA ARG A 401 13.05 -8.26 -6.96
C ARG A 401 14.43 -7.94 -6.39
N MET A 402 14.50 -7.47 -5.15
CA MET A 402 15.77 -7.15 -4.48
C MET A 402 16.63 -8.40 -4.31
N LEU A 403 16.04 -9.53 -3.92
CA LEU A 403 16.76 -10.81 -3.83
C LEU A 403 17.29 -11.27 -5.20
N ALA A 404 16.53 -11.11 -6.27
CA ALA A 404 16.98 -11.43 -7.62
C ALA A 404 18.15 -10.52 -8.06
N LYS A 405 18.04 -9.19 -7.84
CA LYS A 405 19.09 -8.21 -8.16
C LYS A 405 20.38 -8.49 -7.41
N THR A 406 20.27 -8.67 -6.10
CA THR A 406 21.46 -8.87 -5.24
C THR A 406 22.14 -10.21 -5.49
N SER A 407 21.37 -11.29 -5.73
CA SER A 407 21.95 -12.58 -6.15
C SER A 407 22.67 -12.48 -7.50
N LEU A 408 22.12 -11.74 -8.46
CA LEU A 408 22.75 -11.50 -9.76
C LEU A 408 24.08 -10.75 -9.60
N LEU A 409 24.12 -9.68 -8.80
CA LEU A 409 25.31 -8.88 -8.53
C LEU A 409 26.38 -9.63 -7.74
N ASN A 410 25.97 -10.54 -6.84
CA ASN A 410 26.88 -11.39 -6.07
C ASN A 410 27.45 -12.56 -6.89
N GLY A 411 27.00 -12.75 -8.14
CA GLY A 411 27.41 -13.86 -8.99
C GLY A 411 26.76 -15.20 -8.63
N ASP A 412 25.78 -15.20 -7.71
CA ASP A 412 25.00 -16.39 -7.37
C ASP A 412 23.82 -16.56 -8.36
N TYR A 413 24.18 -16.99 -9.56
CA TYR A 413 23.21 -17.14 -10.66
C TYR A 413 22.16 -18.23 -10.38
N GLN A 414 22.48 -19.26 -9.59
CA GLN A 414 21.49 -20.28 -9.23
C GLN A 414 20.42 -19.71 -8.31
N MET A 415 20.80 -18.90 -7.33
CA MET A 415 19.86 -18.24 -6.45
C MET A 415 19.07 -17.16 -7.20
N ALA A 416 19.74 -16.37 -8.05
CA ALA A 416 19.07 -15.40 -8.92
C ALA A 416 17.98 -16.08 -9.77
N GLN A 417 18.28 -17.24 -10.38
CA GLN A 417 17.32 -18.02 -11.18
C GLN A 417 16.13 -18.50 -10.36
N LYS A 418 16.32 -18.86 -9.09
CA LYS A 418 15.22 -19.24 -8.18
C LYS A 418 14.21 -18.09 -8.02
N TYR A 419 14.68 -16.86 -7.75
CA TYR A 419 13.81 -15.70 -7.59
C TYR A 419 13.19 -15.26 -8.92
N VAL A 420 13.94 -15.31 -10.01
CA VAL A 420 13.44 -15.07 -11.37
C VAL A 420 12.31 -16.05 -11.71
N ASN A 421 12.44 -17.33 -11.37
CA ASN A 421 11.39 -18.32 -11.61
C ASN A 421 10.10 -18.06 -10.83
N ILE A 422 10.18 -17.43 -9.64
CA ILE A 422 9.00 -16.97 -8.91
C ILE A 422 8.32 -15.83 -9.69
N LEU A 423 9.07 -14.81 -10.09
CA LEU A 423 8.55 -13.63 -10.78
C LEU A 423 8.02 -13.95 -12.19
N LYS A 424 8.59 -14.93 -12.88
CA LYS A 424 8.08 -15.43 -14.18
C LYS A 424 6.66 -16.01 -14.07
N LYS A 425 6.25 -16.46 -12.88
CA LYS A 425 4.90 -16.96 -12.60
C LYS A 425 3.94 -15.86 -12.11
N THR A 426 4.21 -14.59 -12.44
CA THR A 426 3.36 -13.43 -12.14
C THR A 426 2.91 -12.76 -13.44
N VAL A 427 1.87 -11.92 -13.39
CA VAL A 427 1.40 -11.19 -14.57
C VAL A 427 2.29 -9.96 -14.85
N PHE A 428 2.55 -9.15 -13.85
CA PHE A 428 3.16 -7.82 -14.05
C PHE A 428 4.69 -7.83 -14.00
N TYR A 429 5.31 -8.80 -13.29
CA TYR A 429 6.77 -8.84 -13.13
C TYR A 429 7.46 -9.82 -14.08
N ARG A 430 6.69 -10.59 -14.90
CA ARG A 430 7.22 -11.60 -15.82
C ARG A 430 8.20 -11.02 -16.83
N LYS A 431 7.88 -9.86 -17.42
CA LYS A 431 8.75 -9.25 -18.44
C LYS A 431 10.12 -8.92 -17.86
N TRP A 432 10.15 -8.23 -16.71
CA TRP A 432 11.38 -7.91 -16.01
C TRP A 432 12.18 -9.16 -15.60
N ALA A 433 11.49 -10.21 -15.14
CA ALA A 433 12.13 -11.48 -14.80
C ALA A 433 12.81 -12.16 -16.01
N LEU A 434 12.22 -12.08 -17.20
CA LEU A 434 12.82 -12.59 -18.43
C LEU A 434 14.06 -11.78 -18.85
N GLU A 435 14.09 -10.49 -18.60
CA GLU A 435 15.26 -9.65 -18.82
C GLU A 435 16.43 -10.08 -17.91
N LEU A 436 16.17 -10.36 -16.62
CA LEU A 436 17.18 -10.90 -15.72
C LEU A 436 17.63 -12.31 -16.10
N GLU A 437 16.72 -13.17 -16.53
CA GLU A 437 17.07 -14.53 -16.98
C GLU A 437 18.05 -14.49 -18.17
N ASN A 438 17.85 -13.56 -19.09
CA ASN A 438 18.80 -13.34 -20.18
C ASN A 438 20.18 -12.92 -19.69
N MET A 439 20.27 -12.11 -18.64
CA MET A 439 21.54 -11.72 -18.03
C MET A 439 22.20 -12.89 -17.26
N ILE A 440 21.41 -13.73 -16.59
CA ILE A 440 21.91 -14.95 -15.93
C ILE A 440 22.55 -15.88 -16.97
N ASN A 441 21.91 -16.04 -18.13
CA ASN A 441 22.41 -16.89 -19.21
C ASN A 441 23.60 -16.26 -19.97
N ASN A 442 23.72 -14.92 -19.92
CA ASN A 442 24.75 -14.15 -20.61
C ASN A 442 25.36 -13.12 -19.66
N PRO A 443 26.22 -13.52 -18.68
CA PRO A 443 26.71 -12.64 -17.63
C PRO A 443 27.44 -11.38 -18.11
N GLY A 444 27.99 -11.39 -19.32
CA GLY A 444 28.60 -10.18 -19.94
C GLY A 444 27.63 -9.02 -20.09
N LEU A 445 26.31 -9.27 -20.20
CA LEU A 445 25.29 -8.24 -20.28
C LEU A 445 25.13 -7.47 -18.97
N ILE A 446 25.51 -8.05 -17.82
CA ILE A 446 25.38 -7.40 -16.51
C ILE A 446 26.26 -6.16 -16.44
N GLN A 447 27.50 -6.24 -16.97
CA GLN A 447 28.46 -5.14 -16.96
C GLN A 447 28.03 -3.95 -17.84
N THR A 448 27.29 -4.22 -18.90
CA THR A 448 26.80 -3.20 -19.86
C THR A 448 25.42 -2.66 -19.50
N HIS A 449 24.72 -3.30 -18.56
CA HIS A 449 23.42 -2.84 -18.11
C HIS A 449 23.54 -1.56 -17.29
N SER A 450 22.66 -0.56 -17.53
CA SER A 450 22.75 0.76 -16.88
C SER A 450 22.75 0.67 -15.34
N GLU A 451 21.82 -0.07 -14.76
CA GLU A 451 21.73 -0.24 -13.31
C GLU A 451 22.82 -1.20 -12.79
N PHE A 452 22.88 -2.43 -13.30
CA PHE A 452 23.73 -3.46 -12.72
C PHE A 452 25.23 -3.22 -12.98
N GLY A 453 25.60 -2.69 -14.14
CA GLY A 453 26.99 -2.34 -14.42
C GLY A 453 27.52 -1.23 -13.54
N GLU A 454 26.66 -0.27 -13.16
CA GLU A 454 27.00 0.73 -12.16
C GLU A 454 27.17 0.11 -10.77
N LYS A 455 26.18 -0.68 -10.32
CA LYS A 455 26.24 -1.32 -8.99
C LYS A 455 27.41 -2.26 -8.83
N LEU A 456 27.82 -3.01 -9.86
CA LEU A 456 29.02 -3.84 -9.82
C LEU A 456 30.29 -3.03 -9.50
N ARG A 457 30.40 -1.81 -10.02
CA ARG A 457 31.55 -0.93 -9.76
C ARG A 457 31.58 -0.38 -8.33
N LEU A 458 30.44 -0.40 -7.62
CA LEU A 458 30.34 0.07 -6.24
C LEU A 458 30.66 -1.01 -5.20
N ILE A 459 30.68 -2.29 -5.59
CA ILE A 459 30.92 -3.40 -4.66
C ILE A 459 32.34 -3.27 -4.07
N PRO A 460 32.48 -3.32 -2.73
CA PRO A 460 33.77 -3.33 -2.05
C PRO A 460 34.70 -4.45 -2.54
N THR A 461 35.94 -4.12 -2.78
CA THR A 461 36.98 -5.08 -3.24
C THR A 461 37.70 -5.78 -2.10
N LYS A 462 37.64 -5.21 -0.88
CA LYS A 462 38.22 -5.78 0.35
C LYS A 462 37.11 -6.22 1.29
N ASN A 463 37.29 -7.36 1.93
CA ASN A 463 36.35 -7.84 2.95
C ASN A 463 36.53 -7.06 4.26
N PHE A 464 35.43 -6.75 4.91
CA PHE A 464 35.36 -6.18 6.25
C PHE A 464 34.11 -6.67 6.99
N PHE A 465 34.13 -6.57 8.32
CA PHE A 465 32.97 -6.92 9.14
C PHE A 465 31.96 -5.77 9.12
N VAL A 466 30.75 -6.06 8.64
CA VAL A 466 29.67 -5.09 8.60
C VAL A 466 29.15 -4.81 10.01
N GLN A 467 29.04 -3.53 10.36
CA GLN A 467 28.49 -3.08 11.64
C GLN A 467 26.98 -2.88 11.52
N PHE A 468 26.21 -3.67 12.26
CA PHE A 468 24.75 -3.66 12.16
C PHE A 468 24.11 -2.61 13.06
N ASN A 469 24.64 -2.41 14.27
CA ASN A 469 24.07 -1.47 15.25
C ASN A 469 24.35 -0.02 14.89
N GLU A 470 25.46 0.23 14.21
CA GLU A 470 25.90 1.55 13.77
C GLU A 470 26.25 1.50 12.28
N PRO A 471 25.24 1.36 11.39
CA PRO A 471 25.46 1.12 9.97
C PRO A 471 26.22 2.24 9.25
N GLN A 472 26.20 3.46 9.80
CA GLN A 472 27.00 4.59 9.31
C GLN A 472 28.50 4.32 9.34
N ASN A 473 28.99 3.53 10.28
CA ASN A 473 30.42 3.22 10.42
C ASN A 473 30.93 2.31 9.28
N ASN A 474 30.02 1.75 8.48
CA ASN A 474 30.41 1.00 7.28
C ASN A 474 30.85 1.93 6.14
N LEU A 475 30.39 3.18 6.09
CA LEU A 475 30.67 4.10 4.97
C LEU A 475 32.16 4.39 4.80
N PRO A 476 32.95 4.71 5.85
CA PRO A 476 34.39 4.83 5.73
C PRO A 476 35.07 3.55 5.22
N LEU A 477 34.62 2.35 5.68
CA LEU A 477 35.16 1.08 5.27
C LEU A 477 34.88 0.78 3.78
N ILE A 478 33.69 1.14 3.30
CA ILE A 478 33.31 1.04 1.88
C ILE A 478 34.21 1.94 1.04
N ILE A 479 34.38 3.21 1.44
CA ILE A 479 35.21 4.19 0.73
C ILE A 479 36.67 3.74 0.70
N ASP A 480 37.21 3.18 1.79
CA ASP A 480 38.57 2.64 1.83
C ASP A 480 38.73 1.40 0.94
N SER A 481 37.73 0.53 0.91
CA SER A 481 37.72 -0.67 0.07
C SER A 481 37.51 -0.37 -1.40
N GLN A 482 36.68 0.65 -1.73
CA GLN A 482 36.33 1.05 -3.09
C GLN A 482 36.33 2.58 -3.21
N PRO A 483 37.52 3.20 -3.39
CA PRO A 483 37.64 4.66 -3.41
C PRO A 483 36.82 5.36 -4.52
N GLY A 484 36.47 4.64 -5.59
CA GLY A 484 35.61 5.13 -6.67
C GLY A 484 34.12 5.17 -6.34
N ASN A 485 33.71 4.70 -5.16
CA ASN A 485 32.32 4.65 -4.75
C ASN A 485 31.82 6.04 -4.29
N LYS A 486 31.42 6.86 -5.27
CA LYS A 486 30.92 8.23 -5.01
C LYS A 486 29.63 8.21 -4.19
N THR A 487 28.74 7.22 -4.38
CA THR A 487 27.49 7.12 -3.63
C THR A 487 27.74 6.94 -2.14
N ALA A 488 28.67 6.03 -1.74
CA ALA A 488 29.04 5.89 -0.34
C ALA A 488 29.68 7.16 0.25
N LEU A 489 30.49 7.86 -0.55
CA LEU A 489 31.07 9.13 -0.14
C LEU A 489 29.99 10.20 0.07
N GLU A 490 29.04 10.33 -0.83
CA GLU A 490 27.93 11.30 -0.68
C GLU A 490 27.08 10.99 0.56
N TYR A 491 26.76 9.72 0.83
CA TYR A 491 26.07 9.34 2.07
C TYR A 491 26.89 9.69 3.33
N TYR A 492 28.21 9.46 3.29
CA TYR A 492 29.10 9.81 4.40
C TYR A 492 29.09 11.33 4.65
N LEU A 493 29.29 12.13 3.61
CA LEU A 493 29.31 13.59 3.69
C LEU A 493 27.94 14.17 4.10
N ALA A 494 26.86 13.67 3.54
CA ALA A 494 25.51 14.05 3.95
C ALA A 494 25.24 13.70 5.42
N GLY A 495 25.73 12.57 5.88
CA GLY A 495 25.65 12.15 7.29
C GLY A 495 26.40 13.13 8.22
N LEU A 496 27.60 13.58 7.83
CA LEU A 496 28.36 14.59 8.57
C LEU A 496 27.61 15.93 8.64
N LEU A 497 27.00 16.37 7.52
CA LEU A 497 26.20 17.58 7.48
C LEU A 497 24.96 17.47 8.39
N LEU A 498 24.22 16.37 8.32
CA LEU A 498 23.04 16.14 9.16
C LEU A 498 23.38 15.99 10.65
N SER A 499 24.56 15.50 10.97
CA SER A 499 25.09 15.43 12.34
C SER A 499 25.78 16.73 12.79
N LYS A 500 25.81 17.76 11.94
CA LYS A 500 26.49 19.06 12.16
C LYS A 500 27.99 18.93 12.44
N ASN A 501 28.62 17.87 11.96
CA ASN A 501 30.05 17.66 12.09
C ASN A 501 30.81 18.37 10.96
N VAL A 502 30.81 19.71 11.05
CA VAL A 502 31.31 20.62 10.01
C VAL A 502 32.80 20.42 9.77
N GLU A 503 33.58 20.22 10.85
CA GLU A 503 35.04 20.10 10.75
C GLU A 503 35.45 18.90 9.85
N ILE A 504 34.93 17.72 10.12
CA ILE A 504 35.24 16.52 9.33
C ILE A 504 34.67 16.62 7.91
N ALA A 505 33.48 17.22 7.76
CA ALA A 505 32.87 17.44 6.45
C ALA A 505 33.74 18.32 5.56
N VAL A 506 34.24 19.44 6.09
CA VAL A 506 35.10 20.38 5.37
C VAL A 506 36.49 19.77 5.11
N ASP A 507 37.07 19.08 6.07
CA ASP A 507 38.35 18.38 5.89
C ASP A 507 38.32 17.31 4.79
N SER A 508 37.13 16.75 4.55
CA SER A 508 36.91 15.78 3.47
C SER A 508 36.92 16.41 2.07
N ILE A 509 36.72 17.74 1.96
CA ILE A 509 36.68 18.44 0.65
C ILE A 509 37.99 18.29 -0.11
N ARG A 510 39.14 18.32 0.58
CA ARG A 510 40.46 18.16 -0.03
C ARG A 510 40.64 16.91 -0.87
N LYS A 511 39.85 15.86 -0.60
CA LYS A 511 39.90 14.57 -1.31
C LYS A 511 39.00 14.55 -2.56
N LEU A 512 38.07 15.48 -2.71
CA LEU A 512 37.07 15.45 -3.78
C LEU A 512 37.69 15.51 -5.17
N LYS A 513 38.72 16.36 -5.37
CA LYS A 513 39.38 16.48 -6.65
C LYS A 513 40.03 15.17 -7.12
N SER A 514 40.65 14.41 -6.22
CA SER A 514 41.25 13.11 -6.54
C SER A 514 40.19 12.05 -6.87
N LEU A 515 38.94 12.26 -6.43
CA LEU A 515 37.79 11.40 -6.71
C LEU A 515 37.03 11.84 -7.97
N GLY A 516 37.59 12.80 -8.72
CA GLY A 516 37.05 13.27 -9.99
C GLY A 516 35.90 14.28 -9.88
N TYR A 517 35.79 14.99 -8.75
CA TYR A 517 34.90 16.14 -8.65
C TYR A 517 35.57 17.36 -9.29
N THR A 518 34.84 18.11 -10.09
CA THR A 518 35.30 19.34 -10.74
C THR A 518 34.89 20.60 -9.98
N ARG A 519 33.93 20.46 -9.07
CA ARG A 519 33.44 21.51 -8.16
C ARG A 519 33.14 20.92 -6.80
N ILE A 520 33.07 21.77 -5.80
CA ILE A 520 32.58 21.37 -4.47
C ILE A 520 31.04 21.28 -4.52
N PRO A 521 30.42 20.21 -4.00
CA PRO A 521 28.98 20.16 -3.82
C PRO A 521 28.47 21.31 -2.94
N ARG A 522 27.30 21.86 -3.28
CA ARG A 522 26.75 23.10 -2.68
C ARG A 522 26.80 23.12 -1.16
N TYR A 523 26.30 22.09 -0.49
CA TYR A 523 26.21 22.11 0.98
C TYR A 523 27.54 21.89 1.68
N LEU A 524 28.55 21.38 1.01
CA LEU A 524 29.93 21.39 1.50
C LEU A 524 30.57 22.76 1.36
N GLU A 525 30.28 23.54 0.29
CA GLU A 525 30.65 24.96 0.22
C GLU A 525 30.02 25.75 1.35
N GLU A 526 28.74 25.52 1.62
CA GLU A 526 28.02 26.16 2.72
C GLU A 526 28.60 25.81 4.09
N ALA A 527 29.04 24.55 4.30
CA ALA A 527 29.75 24.14 5.51
C ALA A 527 31.13 24.80 5.65
N ALA A 528 31.88 24.88 4.55
CA ALA A 528 33.18 25.56 4.52
C ALA A 528 33.07 27.07 4.88
N LEU A 529 32.02 27.74 4.43
CA LEU A 529 31.75 29.13 4.76
C LEU A 529 31.39 29.34 6.23
N ILE A 530 30.61 28.41 6.86
CA ILE A 530 30.36 28.42 8.31
C ILE A 530 31.66 28.25 9.08
N MET A 531 32.52 27.30 8.69
CA MET A 531 33.78 27.03 9.36
C MET A 531 34.70 28.23 9.27
N TYR A 532 34.83 28.82 8.08
CA TYR A 532 35.64 30.06 7.86
C TYR A 532 35.14 31.21 8.75
N ASN A 533 33.83 31.45 8.78
CA ASN A 533 33.25 32.53 9.59
C ASN A 533 33.43 32.31 11.10
N SER A 534 33.46 31.05 11.58
CA SER A 534 33.62 30.75 12.99
C SER A 534 35.07 30.75 13.45
N THR A 535 36.01 30.32 12.62
CA THR A 535 37.44 30.18 12.98
C THR A 535 38.33 31.29 12.47
N GLY A 536 37.91 32.02 11.45
CA GLY A 536 38.76 32.97 10.72
C GLY A 536 39.85 32.33 9.88
N ILE A 537 39.93 31.01 9.81
CA ILE A 537 40.96 30.24 9.10
C ILE A 537 40.36 29.71 7.78
N ALA A 538 40.98 30.05 6.66
CA ALA A 538 40.54 29.54 5.36
C ALA A 538 40.75 27.99 5.29
N PRO A 539 39.70 27.21 5.01
CA PRO A 539 39.81 25.76 4.93
C PRO A 539 40.59 25.33 3.68
N ASP A 540 41.29 24.19 3.76
CA ASP A 540 41.89 23.55 2.59
C ASP A 540 40.82 22.88 1.73
N LEU A 541 40.57 23.44 0.56
CA LEU A 541 39.58 22.97 -0.40
C LEU A 541 40.15 22.03 -1.48
N GLY A 542 41.40 21.57 -1.31
CA GLY A 542 42.06 20.66 -2.26
C GLY A 542 42.24 21.23 -3.68
N GLY A 543 42.29 22.54 -3.77
CA GLY A 543 42.42 23.27 -5.05
C GLY A 543 41.14 23.33 -5.88
N LEU A 544 39.96 23.08 -5.26
CA LEU A 544 38.64 23.37 -5.84
C LEU A 544 38.19 24.78 -5.38
N PRO A 545 37.67 25.63 -6.29
CA PRO A 545 37.20 26.97 -5.91
C PRO A 545 35.83 26.90 -5.21
N LEU A 546 35.60 27.84 -4.29
CA LEU A 546 34.24 28.16 -3.83
C LEU A 546 33.48 28.90 -4.91
N SER A 547 32.21 28.64 -5.08
CA SER A 547 31.38 29.38 -6.02
C SER A 547 31.09 30.79 -5.50
N ALA A 548 31.06 31.77 -6.43
CA ALA A 548 30.66 33.13 -6.10
C ALA A 548 29.23 33.19 -5.58
N GLU A 549 28.34 32.33 -6.11
CA GLU A 549 26.95 32.25 -5.72
C GLU A 549 26.79 31.86 -4.23
N SER A 550 27.50 30.83 -3.79
CA SER A 550 27.48 30.40 -2.38
C SER A 550 28.02 31.48 -1.46
N SER A 551 29.10 32.18 -1.87
CA SER A 551 29.70 33.25 -1.10
C SER A 551 28.78 34.47 -0.97
N ASP A 552 28.13 34.90 -2.05
CA ASP A 552 27.17 36.01 -2.04
C ASP A 552 25.92 35.67 -1.23
N ARG A 553 25.46 34.45 -1.36
CA ARG A 553 24.28 33.96 -0.61
C ARG A 553 24.59 33.87 0.88
N PHE A 554 25.79 33.43 1.25
CA PHE A 554 26.22 33.40 2.66
C PHE A 554 26.30 34.81 3.23
N SER A 555 26.82 35.77 2.51
CA SER A 555 26.90 37.17 2.94
C SER A 555 25.50 37.74 3.23
N ARG A 556 24.53 37.45 2.37
CA ARG A 556 23.11 37.81 2.60
C ARG A 556 22.52 37.12 3.81
N TYR A 557 22.78 35.80 3.96
CA TYR A 557 22.34 35.03 5.12
C TYR A 557 22.87 35.61 6.42
N PHE A 558 24.19 35.85 6.49
CA PHE A 558 24.84 36.33 7.69
C PHE A 558 24.38 37.75 8.06
N THR A 559 24.24 38.65 7.10
CA THR A 559 23.68 39.98 7.29
C THR A 559 22.25 39.91 7.86
N ALA A 560 21.39 39.09 7.26
CA ALA A 560 20.01 38.87 7.74
C ALA A 560 19.97 38.27 9.15
N TYR A 561 20.85 37.30 9.43
CA TYR A 561 20.95 36.63 10.72
C TYR A 561 21.36 37.63 11.83
N VAL A 562 22.40 38.42 11.57
CA VAL A 562 22.87 39.43 12.55
C VAL A 562 21.78 40.50 12.79
N ALA A 563 21.14 40.98 11.73
CA ALA A 563 20.05 41.96 11.85
C ALA A 563 18.83 41.43 12.61
N ALA A 564 18.50 40.14 12.45
CA ALA A 564 17.35 39.54 13.11
C ALA A 564 17.65 39.01 14.51
N ARG A 565 18.91 38.91 14.94
CA ARG A 565 19.35 38.33 16.22
C ARG A 565 18.80 39.08 17.45
N GLN A 566 18.39 40.33 17.30
CA GLN A 566 17.81 41.13 18.36
C GLN A 566 16.39 40.68 18.77
N ASP A 567 15.65 40.01 17.84
CA ASP A 567 14.30 39.47 18.09
C ASP A 567 14.32 37.94 17.88
N GLN A 568 14.77 37.23 18.92
CA GLN A 568 14.92 35.77 18.86
C GLN A 568 13.61 35.02 18.56
N THR A 569 12.46 35.59 18.91
CA THR A 569 11.15 34.96 18.68
C THR A 569 10.78 34.92 17.19
N LYS A 570 11.23 35.90 16.42
CA LYS A 570 10.96 36.02 14.99
C LYS A 570 12.16 35.63 14.11
N LEU A 571 13.31 35.38 14.73
CA LEU A 571 14.54 35.06 13.99
C LEU A 571 14.36 33.86 13.07
N LYS A 572 13.86 32.75 13.62
CA LYS A 572 13.64 31.51 12.84
C LYS A 572 12.68 31.75 11.68
N GLU A 573 11.53 32.37 11.90
CA GLU A 573 10.52 32.62 10.86
C GLU A 573 11.05 33.50 9.71
N ARG A 574 11.86 34.52 10.04
CA ARG A 574 12.48 35.37 9.03
C ARG A 574 13.52 34.63 8.20
N MET A 575 14.35 33.81 8.87
CA MET A 575 15.39 33.05 8.20
C MET A 575 14.81 31.89 7.37
N GLU A 576 13.71 31.27 7.83
CA GLU A 576 13.04 30.17 7.13
C GLU A 576 12.51 30.59 5.77
N LYS A 577 12.00 31.82 5.65
CA LYS A 577 11.40 32.32 4.42
C LYS A 577 12.37 32.35 3.23
N ASP A 578 13.62 32.76 3.47
CA ASP A 578 14.59 33.07 2.40
C ASP A 578 15.75 32.05 2.34
N PHE A 579 15.94 31.25 3.42
CA PHE A 579 17.12 30.40 3.58
C PHE A 579 16.81 28.97 4.07
N SER A 580 15.54 28.54 4.08
CA SER A 580 15.15 27.20 4.57
C SER A 580 15.79 26.03 3.82
N ASP A 581 16.26 26.26 2.57
CA ASP A 581 16.94 25.31 1.70
C ASP A 581 18.46 25.34 1.84
N THR A 582 19.00 25.94 2.91
CA THR A 582 20.45 26.03 3.14
C THR A 582 20.89 25.16 4.30
N PHE A 583 22.14 24.69 4.25
CA PHE A 583 22.78 24.04 5.38
C PHE A 583 22.88 25.00 6.57
N TRP A 584 23.08 26.29 6.36
CA TRP A 584 23.17 27.33 7.41
C TRP A 584 21.90 27.40 8.23
N PHE A 585 20.72 27.35 7.57
CA PHE A 585 19.44 27.32 8.28
C PHE A 585 19.30 26.04 9.11
N TYR A 586 19.63 24.88 8.50
CA TYR A 586 19.62 23.61 9.21
C TYR A 586 20.57 23.61 10.42
N PHE A 587 21.79 24.12 10.23
CA PHE A 587 22.81 24.18 11.28
C PHE A 587 22.37 24.99 12.50
N HIS A 588 21.72 26.14 12.31
CA HIS A 588 21.34 27.05 13.38
C HIS A 588 19.96 26.74 14.00
N PHE A 589 19.00 26.15 13.25
CA PHE A 589 17.61 26.10 13.69
C PHE A 589 16.99 24.71 13.74
N LYS A 590 17.62 23.69 13.23
CA LYS A 590 17.20 22.27 13.29
C LYS A 590 18.15 21.46 14.16
#